data_2c992967b24e588ecf75f8384ce1c1ab
#
_entry.id   2c992967b24e588ecf75f8384ce1c1ab
#
_cell.length_a   1.000
_cell.length_b   1.000
_cell.length_c   1.000
_cell.angle_alpha   90.00
_cell.angle_beta   90.00
_cell.angle_gamma   90.00
#
_symmetry.space_group_name_H-M   'P 1'
#
loop_
_entity.id
_entity.type
_entity.pdbx_description
1 polymer ?
#
loop_
_entity_poly.entity_id
_entity_poly.type
_entity_poly.pdbx_seq_one_letter_code
_entity_poly.pdbx_strand_id
1 'polypeptide(L)'
;MNNQASNYMVGDWIPDLRKFKHQCPICGKEFFAKKDAKYCGQGCKSRVAIDKASDIRMKTKGFTDKLKNNFLILEQYYPFSKGIEWIVLRYLTLRGFDGEIFNSMRKTASNGDLMIIGNYGYQYNLINKTIIIHNLK
;
A
#
# COMPACT_ATOMS: atom_id res chain seq x y z
N MET A 1 -7.01 50.82 15.16
CA MET A 1 -6.98 49.40 14.85
C MET A 1 -5.96 48.68 15.70
N ASN A 2 -6.39 47.70 16.38
CA ASN A 2 -5.62 47.06 17.41
C ASN A 2 -4.91 45.82 16.89
N ASN A 3 -3.57 45.82 16.89
CA ASN A 3 -2.75 44.71 16.40
C ASN A 3 -2.49 43.67 17.49
N GLN A 4 -3.43 43.48 18.42
CA GLN A 4 -3.25 42.55 19.53
C GLN A 4 -3.01 41.12 19.05
N ALA A 5 -3.65 40.70 17.96
CA ALA A 5 -3.49 39.36 17.44
C ALA A 5 -2.05 39.04 17.01
N SER A 6 -1.29 40.02 16.53
CA SER A 6 0.11 39.85 16.11
C SER A 6 1.07 39.69 17.27
N ASN A 7 0.66 40.08 18.50
CA ASN A 7 1.47 39.95 19.70
C ASN A 7 1.35 38.57 20.37
N TYR A 8 0.41 37.74 19.91
CA TYR A 8 0.21 36.39 20.46
C TYR A 8 1.05 35.37 19.71
N MET A 9 1.46 34.36 20.41
CA MET A 9 2.19 33.24 19.81
C MET A 9 1.22 32.16 19.28
N VAL A 10 1.71 31.35 18.36
CA VAL A 10 0.94 30.20 17.86
C VAL A 10 0.55 29.31 19.06
N GLY A 11 -0.71 28.92 19.12
CA GLY A 11 -1.28 28.16 20.21
C GLY A 11 -1.98 29.00 21.26
N ASP A 12 -1.80 30.33 21.25
CA ASP A 12 -2.40 31.20 22.25
C ASP A 12 -3.89 31.44 21.96
N TRP A 13 -4.64 31.55 23.06
CA TRP A 13 -6.03 31.96 23.02
C TRP A 13 -6.12 33.49 22.85
N ILE A 14 -6.92 33.90 21.90
CA ILE A 14 -7.13 35.36 21.60
C ILE A 14 -8.52 35.75 22.10
N PRO A 15 -8.63 36.47 23.22
CA PRO A 15 -9.93 36.78 23.82
C PRO A 15 -10.86 37.57 22.91
N ASP A 16 -10.35 38.54 22.16
CA ASP A 16 -11.14 39.40 21.27
C ASP A 16 -11.78 38.64 20.13
N LEU A 17 -11.12 37.59 19.64
CA LEU A 17 -11.60 36.76 18.55
C LEU A 17 -12.31 35.47 19.04
N ARG A 18 -12.13 35.13 20.31
CA ARG A 18 -12.61 33.86 20.89
C ARG A 18 -12.14 32.66 20.09
N LYS A 19 -10.87 32.70 19.66
CA LYS A 19 -10.24 31.65 18.85
C LYS A 19 -8.78 31.51 19.27
N PHE A 20 -8.17 30.41 18.84
CA PHE A 20 -6.74 30.17 19.03
C PHE A 20 -5.98 30.61 17.80
N LYS A 21 -4.75 31.06 17.99
CA LYS A 21 -3.85 31.39 16.89
C LYS A 21 -3.17 30.10 16.43
N HIS A 22 -3.24 29.82 15.13
CA HIS A 22 -2.62 28.66 14.50
C HIS A 22 -1.71 29.08 13.36
N GLN A 23 -0.82 28.18 13.01
CA GLN A 23 -0.03 28.30 11.78
C GLN A 23 -0.25 27.06 10.93
N CYS A 24 -0.63 27.26 9.67
CA CYS A 24 -0.87 26.12 8.75
C CYS A 24 0.44 25.43 8.42
N PRO A 25 0.56 24.10 8.67
CA PRO A 25 1.79 23.36 8.35
C PRO A 25 2.06 23.22 6.85
N ILE A 26 1.08 23.53 6.01
CA ILE A 26 1.21 23.40 4.55
C ILE A 26 1.66 24.69 3.90
N CYS A 27 0.98 25.80 4.16
CA CYS A 27 1.29 27.09 3.53
C CYS A 27 2.02 28.08 4.45
N GLY A 28 2.16 27.78 5.73
CA GLY A 28 2.79 28.65 6.72
C GLY A 28 1.96 29.83 7.15
N LYS A 29 0.75 29.99 6.62
CA LYS A 29 -0.12 31.10 6.94
C LYS A 29 -0.66 31.00 8.35
N GLU A 30 -0.66 32.12 9.08
CA GLU A 30 -1.31 32.22 10.39
C GLU A 30 -2.84 32.32 10.20
N PHE A 31 -3.59 31.64 11.04
CA PHE A 31 -5.05 31.69 11.03
C PHE A 31 -5.61 31.52 12.44
N PHE A 32 -6.89 31.87 12.61
CA PHE A 32 -7.55 31.79 13.89
C PHE A 32 -8.75 30.84 13.80
N ALA A 33 -8.78 29.86 14.69
CA ALA A 33 -9.80 28.83 14.63
C ALA A 33 -9.93 28.12 15.99
N LYS A 34 -10.74 27.06 16.05
CA LYS A 34 -10.91 26.20 17.20
C LYS A 34 -9.58 25.61 17.66
N LYS A 35 -9.52 25.16 18.90
CA LYS A 35 -8.31 24.59 19.51
C LYS A 35 -7.68 23.46 18.67
N ASP A 36 -8.49 22.60 18.12
CA ASP A 36 -8.05 21.39 17.39
C ASP A 36 -7.98 21.56 15.87
N ALA A 37 -8.14 22.78 15.36
CA ALA A 37 -7.96 23.07 13.94
C ALA A 37 -6.49 22.89 13.52
N LYS A 38 -6.25 22.25 12.37
CA LYS A 38 -4.88 21.96 11.89
C LYS A 38 -4.50 22.77 10.66
N TYR A 39 -5.45 23.10 9.80
CA TYR A 39 -5.20 23.73 8.50
C TYR A 39 -5.97 25.02 8.36
N CYS A 40 -5.43 25.96 7.56
CA CYS A 40 -6.05 27.26 7.35
C CYS A 40 -7.36 27.20 6.56
N GLY A 41 -7.59 26.09 5.83
CA GLY A 41 -8.81 25.93 5.05
C GLY A 41 -8.86 24.62 4.31
N GLN A 42 -9.92 24.42 3.56
CA GLN A 42 -10.18 23.17 2.81
C GLN A 42 -9.10 22.90 1.74
N GLY A 43 -8.56 23.95 1.12
CA GLY A 43 -7.52 23.79 0.11
C GLY A 43 -6.28 23.08 0.64
N CYS A 44 -5.76 23.52 1.80
CA CYS A 44 -4.59 22.88 2.41
C CYS A 44 -4.93 21.49 2.95
N LYS A 45 -6.11 21.31 3.49
CA LYS A 45 -6.57 20.00 3.96
C LYS A 45 -6.65 19.00 2.83
N SER A 46 -7.20 19.39 1.69
CA SER A 46 -7.31 18.53 0.50
C SER A 46 -5.95 18.19 -0.07
N ARG A 47 -5.01 19.16 -0.08
CA ARG A 47 -3.64 18.93 -0.55
C ARG A 47 -2.94 17.85 0.26
N VAL A 48 -3.08 17.87 1.58
CA VAL A 48 -2.51 16.81 2.44
C VAL A 48 -3.07 15.44 2.08
N ALA A 49 -4.38 15.35 1.88
CA ALA A 49 -5.01 14.08 1.51
C ALA A 49 -4.51 13.56 0.15
N ILE A 50 -4.38 14.45 -0.84
CA ILE A 50 -3.87 14.10 -2.17
C ILE A 50 -2.41 13.64 -2.09
N ASP A 51 -1.56 14.37 -1.39
CA ASP A 51 -0.13 14.04 -1.23
C ASP A 51 0.04 12.70 -0.52
N LYS A 52 -0.76 12.44 0.51
CA LYS A 52 -0.74 11.16 1.23
C LYS A 52 -1.14 9.99 0.34
N ALA A 53 -2.20 10.16 -0.45
CA ALA A 53 -2.67 9.11 -1.37
C ALA A 53 -1.62 8.83 -2.46
N SER A 54 -0.96 9.86 -2.98
CA SER A 54 0.11 9.73 -3.96
C SER A 54 1.32 8.99 -3.38
N ASP A 55 1.70 9.31 -2.14
CA ASP A 55 2.82 8.67 -1.45
C ASP A 55 2.54 7.17 -1.24
N ILE A 56 1.33 6.82 -0.82
CA ILE A 56 0.92 5.42 -0.66
C ILE A 56 1.00 4.68 -2.00
N ARG A 57 0.50 5.27 -3.09
CA ARG A 57 0.58 4.67 -4.42
C ARG A 57 2.01 4.42 -4.85
N MET A 58 2.91 5.37 -4.66
CA MET A 58 4.31 5.22 -5.01
C MET A 58 4.99 4.11 -4.19
N LYS A 59 4.70 4.04 -2.90
CA LYS A 59 5.27 3.02 -2.02
C LYS A 59 4.80 1.61 -2.35
N THR A 60 3.57 1.47 -2.84
CA THR A 60 2.97 0.15 -3.13
C THR A 60 3.11 -0.29 -4.57
N LYS A 61 3.54 0.58 -5.47
CA LYS A 61 3.62 0.30 -6.90
C LYS A 61 4.49 -0.91 -7.21
N GLY A 62 5.67 -1.00 -6.61
CA GLY A 62 6.58 -2.11 -6.83
C GLY A 62 5.95 -3.45 -6.46
N PHE A 63 5.25 -3.51 -5.35
CA PHE A 63 4.53 -4.71 -4.92
C PHE A 63 3.40 -5.07 -5.90
N THR A 64 2.60 -4.09 -6.31
CA THR A 64 1.48 -4.30 -7.23
C THR A 64 1.97 -4.79 -8.60
N ASP A 65 3.05 -4.21 -9.12
CA ASP A 65 3.62 -4.62 -10.40
C ASP A 65 4.17 -6.04 -10.35
N LYS A 66 4.84 -6.42 -9.25
CA LYS A 66 5.34 -7.78 -9.05
C LYS A 66 4.20 -8.79 -8.91
N LEU A 67 3.15 -8.43 -8.18
CA LEU A 67 1.97 -9.29 -8.02
C LEU A 67 1.30 -9.57 -9.36
N LYS A 68 1.12 -8.55 -10.18
CA LYS A 68 0.57 -8.68 -11.53
C LYS A 68 1.45 -9.55 -12.42
N ASN A 69 2.76 -9.34 -12.37
CA ASN A 69 3.71 -10.14 -13.14
C ASN A 69 3.65 -11.62 -12.72
N ASN A 70 3.61 -11.89 -11.42
CA ASN A 70 3.46 -13.24 -10.89
C ASN A 70 2.17 -13.89 -11.41
N PHE A 71 1.06 -13.17 -11.37
CA PHE A 71 -0.21 -13.68 -11.87
C PHE A 71 -0.11 -14.11 -13.34
N LEU A 72 0.47 -13.26 -14.18
CA LEU A 72 0.65 -13.55 -15.61
C LEU A 72 1.55 -14.76 -15.86
N ILE A 73 2.59 -14.93 -15.04
CA ILE A 73 3.47 -16.10 -15.11
C ILE A 73 2.73 -17.37 -14.71
N LEU A 74 1.97 -17.34 -13.63
CA LEU A 74 1.17 -18.49 -13.20
C LEU A 74 0.14 -18.89 -14.28
N GLU A 75 -0.51 -17.91 -14.87
CA GLU A 75 -1.46 -18.15 -15.96
C GLU A 75 -0.77 -18.79 -17.18
N GLN A 76 0.40 -18.33 -17.51
CA GLN A 76 1.18 -18.84 -18.65
C GLN A 76 1.63 -20.29 -18.42
N TYR A 77 2.05 -20.64 -17.21
CA TYR A 77 2.60 -21.96 -16.89
C TYR A 77 1.58 -22.96 -16.35
N TYR A 78 0.39 -22.51 -15.95
CA TYR A 78 -0.64 -23.40 -15.45
C TYR A 78 -0.96 -24.57 -16.40
N PRO A 79 -1.06 -24.39 -17.74
CA PRO A 79 -1.35 -25.51 -18.65
C PRO A 79 -0.33 -26.63 -18.57
N PHE A 80 0.88 -26.38 -18.13
CA PHE A 80 1.92 -27.40 -17.97
C PHE A 80 1.84 -28.12 -16.63
N SER A 81 1.17 -27.52 -15.65
CA SER A 81 1.02 -28.07 -14.29
C SER A 81 -0.37 -28.67 -14.04
N LYS A 82 -1.41 -27.89 -14.27
CA LYS A 82 -2.83 -28.23 -14.03
C LYS A 82 -3.09 -28.82 -12.64
N GLY A 83 -2.33 -28.41 -11.63
CA GLY A 83 -2.45 -28.92 -10.27
C GLY A 83 -1.97 -30.35 -10.09
N ILE A 84 -1.32 -30.94 -11.08
CA ILE A 84 -0.88 -32.34 -11.07
C ILE A 84 0.63 -32.44 -11.24
N GLU A 85 1.17 -31.74 -12.22
CA GLU A 85 2.59 -31.81 -12.57
C GLU A 85 3.40 -30.76 -11.84
N TRP A 86 4.57 -31.13 -11.35
CA TRP A 86 5.56 -30.24 -10.78
C TRP A 86 6.46 -29.67 -11.88
N ILE A 87 6.59 -28.35 -11.89
CA ILE A 87 7.39 -27.63 -12.88
C ILE A 87 8.69 -27.18 -12.20
N VAL A 88 9.79 -27.17 -12.93
CA VAL A 88 11.06 -26.64 -12.44
C VAL A 88 10.87 -25.14 -12.14
N LEU A 89 11.07 -24.75 -10.88
CA LEU A 89 10.86 -23.37 -10.42
C LEU A 89 11.72 -22.36 -11.19
N ARG A 90 12.90 -22.77 -11.60
CA ARG A 90 13.83 -21.91 -12.35
C ARG A 90 13.21 -21.31 -13.62
N TYR A 91 12.33 -22.02 -14.30
CA TYR A 91 11.67 -21.50 -15.50
C TYR A 91 10.83 -20.25 -15.18
N LEU A 92 10.13 -20.29 -14.06
CA LEU A 92 9.32 -19.14 -13.61
C LEU A 92 10.21 -18.00 -13.08
N THR A 93 11.23 -18.35 -12.32
CA THR A 93 12.17 -17.36 -11.75
C THR A 93 12.89 -16.56 -12.85
N LEU A 94 13.28 -17.22 -13.94
CA LEU A 94 13.91 -16.55 -15.08
C LEU A 94 12.99 -15.56 -15.79
N ARG A 95 11.67 -15.72 -15.61
CA ARG A 95 10.66 -14.77 -16.13
C ARG A 95 10.36 -13.63 -15.15
N GLY A 96 11.01 -13.62 -13.99
CA GLY A 96 10.80 -12.60 -12.97
C GLY A 96 9.78 -12.98 -11.89
N PHE A 97 9.45 -14.26 -11.78
CA PHE A 97 8.55 -14.73 -10.70
C PHE A 97 9.22 -14.56 -9.34
N ASP A 98 8.50 -13.89 -8.42
CA ASP A 98 8.92 -13.71 -7.05
C ASP A 98 7.90 -14.38 -6.14
N GLY A 99 8.22 -15.59 -5.69
CA GLY A 99 7.29 -16.42 -4.93
C GLY A 99 6.96 -15.93 -3.53
N GLU A 100 7.65 -14.89 -3.06
CA GLU A 100 7.34 -14.28 -1.76
C GLU A 100 6.23 -13.22 -1.86
N ILE A 101 5.78 -12.92 -3.09
CA ILE A 101 4.74 -11.92 -3.34
C ILE A 101 3.44 -12.61 -3.77
N PHE A 102 2.44 -12.57 -2.89
CA PHE A 102 1.14 -13.20 -3.10
C PHE A 102 0.05 -12.44 -2.34
N ASN A 103 -1.23 -12.69 -2.68
CA ASN A 103 -2.37 -12.06 -2.00
C ASN A 103 -2.64 -12.68 -0.62
N SER A 104 -2.62 -14.00 -0.55
CA SER A 104 -2.94 -14.72 0.68
C SER A 104 -2.27 -16.09 0.69
N MET A 105 -2.30 -16.74 1.84
CA MET A 105 -1.71 -18.05 2.04
C MET A 105 -2.69 -18.94 2.80
N ARG A 106 -2.75 -20.21 2.42
CA ARG A 106 -3.55 -21.23 3.11
C ARG A 106 -2.66 -22.40 3.45
N LYS A 107 -2.77 -22.90 4.67
CA LYS A 107 -2.07 -24.11 5.08
C LYS A 107 -2.80 -25.32 4.53
N THR A 108 -2.06 -26.30 4.01
CA THR A 108 -2.60 -27.56 3.52
C THR A 108 -2.01 -28.72 4.28
N ALA A 109 -2.72 -29.86 4.28
CA ALA A 109 -2.27 -31.07 4.96
C ALA A 109 -1.17 -31.83 4.20
N SER A 110 -1.01 -31.55 2.92
CA SER A 110 -0.05 -32.25 2.05
C SER A 110 1.04 -31.29 1.56
N ASN A 111 1.36 -31.02 0.51
CA ASN A 111 2.42 -30.29 -0.18
C ASN A 111 2.85 -28.93 0.41
N GLY A 112 2.56 -28.64 1.69
CA GLY A 112 2.94 -27.40 2.35
C GLY A 112 1.97 -26.25 2.10
N ASP A 113 2.45 -25.03 2.28
CA ASP A 113 1.61 -23.85 2.19
C ASP A 113 1.21 -23.54 0.74
N LEU A 114 -0.07 -23.22 0.56
CA LEU A 114 -0.62 -22.78 -0.71
C LEU A 114 -0.64 -21.26 -0.75
N MET A 115 0.17 -20.66 -1.59
CA MET A 115 0.16 -19.23 -1.84
C MET A 115 -0.84 -18.91 -2.95
N ILE A 116 -1.62 -17.83 -2.79
CA ILE A 116 -2.76 -17.52 -3.66
C ILE A 116 -2.58 -16.14 -4.28
N ILE A 117 -2.70 -16.09 -5.61
CA ILE A 117 -2.75 -14.85 -6.39
C ILE A 117 -3.94 -14.95 -7.33
N GLY A 118 -4.99 -14.16 -7.03
CA GLY A 118 -6.23 -14.20 -7.82
C GLY A 118 -6.87 -15.60 -7.78
N ASN A 119 -7.07 -16.19 -8.95
CA ASN A 119 -7.65 -17.53 -9.09
C ASN A 119 -6.61 -18.64 -9.17
N TYR A 120 -5.33 -18.32 -9.04
CA TYR A 120 -4.27 -19.32 -9.05
C TYR A 120 -3.67 -19.50 -7.66
N GLY A 121 -3.29 -20.74 -7.36
CA GLY A 121 -2.53 -21.07 -6.17
C GLY A 121 -1.27 -21.82 -6.57
N TYR A 122 -0.23 -21.73 -5.76
CA TYR A 122 1.00 -22.45 -6.01
C TYR A 122 1.61 -22.97 -4.71
N GLN A 123 2.31 -24.10 -4.83
CA GLN A 123 3.02 -24.73 -3.74
C GLN A 123 4.43 -25.12 -4.20
N TYR A 124 5.37 -25.13 -3.26
CA TYR A 124 6.75 -25.48 -3.54
C TYR A 124 7.11 -26.88 -3.07
N ASN A 125 8.01 -27.53 -3.80
CA ASN A 125 8.86 -28.56 -3.26
C ASN A 125 10.27 -27.98 -3.15
N LEU A 126 10.69 -27.65 -1.93
CA LEU A 126 11.97 -26.97 -1.69
C LEU A 126 13.15 -27.92 -1.92
N ILE A 127 12.97 -29.22 -1.76
CA ILE A 127 14.01 -30.21 -1.96
C ILE A 127 14.35 -30.33 -3.44
N ASN A 128 13.32 -30.47 -4.28
CA ASN A 128 13.46 -30.65 -5.72
C ASN A 128 13.50 -29.33 -6.50
N LYS A 129 13.24 -28.19 -5.82
CA LYS A 129 13.16 -26.85 -6.42
C LYS A 129 12.13 -26.84 -7.57
N THR A 130 10.95 -27.33 -7.27
CA THR A 130 9.82 -27.40 -8.20
C THR A 130 8.60 -26.68 -7.63
N ILE A 131 7.68 -26.33 -8.51
CA ILE A 131 6.44 -25.63 -8.18
C ILE A 131 5.28 -26.33 -8.86
N ILE A 132 4.14 -26.41 -8.16
CA ILE A 132 2.89 -26.90 -8.73
C ILE A 132 1.87 -25.76 -8.71
N ILE A 133 1.13 -25.59 -9.79
CA ILE A 133 0.19 -24.50 -9.98
C ILE A 133 -1.23 -25.05 -10.07
N HIS A 134 -2.12 -24.52 -9.23
CA HIS A 134 -3.53 -24.91 -9.17
C HIS A 134 -4.42 -23.80 -9.70
N ASN A 135 -5.54 -24.16 -10.31
CA ASN A 135 -6.60 -23.21 -10.61
C ASN A 135 -7.69 -23.37 -9.54
N LEU A 136 -7.96 -22.30 -8.82
CA LEU A 136 -8.85 -22.29 -7.66
C LEU A 136 -10.30 -21.91 -8.01
N LYS A 137 -10.58 -21.69 -9.26
CA LYS A 137 -11.93 -21.41 -9.74
C LYS A 137 -12.83 -22.63 -9.63
#